data_a3c6b305926ea00fd3c20524251ca0e7
#
_entry.id   a3c6b305926ea00fd3c20524251ca0e7
#
_cell.length_a   1.000
_cell.length_b   1.000
_cell.length_c   1.000
_cell.angle_alpha   90.00
_cell.angle_beta   90.00
_cell.angle_gamma   90.00
#
_symmetry.space_group_name_H-M   'P 1'
#
loop_
_entity.id
_entity.type
_entity.pdbx_description
1 polymer ?
#
loop_
_entity_poly.entity_id
_entity_poly.type
_entity_poly.pdbx_seq_one_letter_code
_entity_poly.pdbx_strand_id
1 'polypeptide(L)' 'MSIWKVELDSRDVSQYRKKLNMQGFISANYYSYNGFDLKKMRKMALDGKIDAMRCIIGKSTRWYYSENQAETARLRGELY' A
#
# COMPACT_ATOMS: atom_id res chain seq x y z
N MET A 1 -4.58 -6.55 -13.15
CA MET A 1 -3.67 -5.50 -12.65
C MET A 1 -3.91 -5.29 -11.17
N SER A 2 -2.84 -5.30 -10.38
CA SER A 2 -2.91 -5.26 -8.91
C SER A 2 -2.75 -3.86 -8.32
N ILE A 3 -2.62 -2.84 -9.15
CA ILE A 3 -2.45 -1.46 -8.68
C ILE A 3 -3.61 -0.62 -9.13
N TRP A 4 -4.29 -0.01 -8.16
CA TRP A 4 -5.36 0.94 -8.41
C TRP A 4 -4.85 2.34 -8.10
N LYS A 5 -5.29 3.30 -8.89
CA LYS A 5 -4.88 4.70 -8.77
C LYS A 5 -6.10 5.54 -8.47
N VAL A 6 -5.97 6.46 -7.50
CA VAL A 6 -7.02 7.41 -7.16
C VAL A 6 -6.41 8.78 -6.89
N GLU A 7 -7.10 9.83 -7.34
CA GLU A 7 -6.72 11.20 -7.06
C GLU A 7 -7.67 11.76 -6.00
N LEU A 8 -7.11 12.37 -4.95
CA LEU A 8 -7.86 12.85 -3.81
C LEU A 8 -7.62 14.33 -3.56
N ASP A 9 -8.66 15.01 -3.10
CA ASP A 9 -8.54 16.33 -2.48
C ASP A 9 -7.97 16.12 -1.07
N SER A 10 -7.11 17.04 -0.61
CA SER A 10 -6.51 16.95 0.71
C SER A 10 -7.54 16.86 1.84
N ARG A 11 -8.75 17.38 1.64
CA ARG A 11 -9.83 17.31 2.62
C ARG A 11 -10.42 15.92 2.78
N ASP A 12 -10.31 15.07 1.77
CA ASP A 12 -10.92 13.75 1.74
C ASP A 12 -9.98 12.63 2.16
N VAL A 13 -8.70 12.95 2.40
CA VAL A 13 -7.65 11.96 2.67
C VAL A 13 -7.97 11.10 3.88
N SER A 14 -8.38 11.73 4.99
CA SER A 14 -8.65 11.00 6.24
C SER A 14 -9.77 9.99 6.09
N GLN A 15 -10.85 10.39 5.42
CA GLN A 15 -12.01 9.52 5.21
C GLN A 15 -11.66 8.38 4.28
N TYR A 16 -10.92 8.67 3.21
CA TYR A 16 -10.51 7.65 2.26
C TYR A 16 -9.56 6.65 2.88
N ARG A 17 -8.65 7.11 3.74
CA ARG A 17 -7.73 6.24 4.47
C ARG A 17 -8.48 5.25 5.37
N LYS A 18 -9.51 5.72 6.08
CA LYS A 18 -10.35 4.84 6.88
C LYS A 18 -11.02 3.76 6.02
N LYS A 19 -11.53 4.16 4.87
CA LYS A 19 -12.17 3.27 3.93
C LYS A 19 -11.20 2.19 3.42
N LEU A 20 -9.98 2.59 3.08
CA LEU A 20 -8.94 1.67 2.64
C LEU A 20 -8.56 0.69 3.76
N ASN A 21 -8.41 1.18 4.99
CA ASN A 21 -8.10 0.33 6.14
C ASN A 21 -9.17 -0.75 6.36
N MET A 22 -10.45 -0.39 6.18
CA MET A 22 -11.55 -1.34 6.29
C MET A 22 -11.50 -2.41 5.19
N GLN A 23 -10.90 -2.10 4.04
CA GLN A 23 -10.71 -3.02 2.94
C GLN A 23 -9.41 -3.82 3.05
N GLY A 24 -8.62 -3.61 4.10
CA GLY A 24 -7.36 -4.31 4.32
C GLY A 24 -6.15 -3.67 3.66
N PHE A 25 -6.27 -2.44 3.16
CA PHE A 25 -5.15 -1.67 2.60
C PHE A 25 -4.57 -0.75 3.67
N ILE A 26 -3.30 -0.96 4.00
CA ILE A 26 -2.59 -0.22 5.05
C ILE A 26 -1.49 0.63 4.41
N SER A 27 -1.23 1.80 4.98
CA SER A 27 -0.25 2.73 4.42
C SER A 27 1.17 2.17 4.46
N ALA A 28 1.99 2.62 3.50
CA ALA A 28 3.39 2.21 3.41
C ALA A 28 4.17 2.52 4.69
N ASN A 29 3.84 3.60 5.39
CA ASN A 29 4.52 3.95 6.64
C ASN A 29 4.39 2.86 7.72
N TYR A 30 3.22 2.25 7.82
CA TYR A 30 3.02 1.13 8.74
C TYR A 30 4.01 0.00 8.49
N TYR A 31 4.18 -0.36 7.23
CA TYR A 31 5.10 -1.44 6.86
C TYR A 31 6.55 -1.08 7.12
N SER A 32 6.92 0.18 6.87
CA SER A 32 8.25 0.68 7.18
C SER A 32 8.58 0.53 8.67
N TYR A 33 7.65 0.90 9.54
CA TYR A 33 7.82 0.76 10.99
C TYR A 33 7.90 -0.70 11.44
N ASN A 34 7.34 -1.61 10.67
CA ASN A 34 7.33 -3.04 11.00
C ASN A 34 8.43 -3.85 10.30
N GLY A 35 9.44 -3.17 9.76
CA GLY A 35 10.62 -3.80 9.21
C GLY A 35 10.49 -4.32 7.79
N PHE A 36 9.43 -3.96 7.08
CA PHE A 36 9.27 -4.34 5.68
C PHE A 36 10.17 -3.48 4.79
N ASP A 37 10.70 -4.07 3.73
CA ASP A 37 11.46 -3.34 2.71
C ASP A 37 10.48 -2.74 1.69
N LEU A 38 10.29 -1.43 1.75
CA LEU A 38 9.35 -0.74 0.89
C LEU A 38 9.70 -0.80 -0.59
N LYS A 39 10.99 -0.88 -0.92
CA LYS A 39 11.42 -1.03 -2.32
C LYS A 39 10.96 -2.36 -2.88
N LYS A 40 11.13 -3.43 -2.10
CA LYS A 40 10.67 -4.76 -2.49
C LYS A 40 9.16 -4.83 -2.58
N MET A 41 8.44 -4.19 -1.64
CA MET A 41 6.99 -4.16 -1.67
C MET A 41 6.48 -3.47 -2.93
N ARG A 42 7.06 -2.32 -3.27
CA ARG A 42 6.68 -1.61 -4.50
C ARG A 42 6.94 -2.45 -5.74
N LYS A 43 8.09 -3.11 -5.80
CA LYS A 43 8.41 -3.99 -6.90
C LYS A 43 7.41 -5.14 -7.01
N MET A 44 7.06 -5.76 -5.90
CA MET A 44 6.07 -6.83 -5.89
C MET A 44 4.70 -6.33 -6.35
N ALA A 45 4.32 -5.12 -5.98
CA ALA A 45 3.07 -4.52 -6.45
C ALA A 45 3.11 -4.29 -7.97
N LEU A 46 4.21 -3.76 -8.47
CA LEU A 46 4.39 -3.54 -9.91
C LEU A 46 4.40 -4.86 -10.69
N ASP A 47 4.90 -5.93 -10.10
CA ASP A 47 4.93 -7.26 -10.69
C ASP A 47 3.58 -8.00 -10.56
N GLY A 48 2.60 -7.39 -9.92
CA GLY A 48 1.28 -7.97 -9.74
C GLY A 48 1.18 -9.01 -8.63
N LYS A 49 2.16 -9.09 -7.72
CA LYS A 49 2.19 -10.08 -6.64
C LYS A 49 1.47 -9.61 -5.38
N ILE A 50 1.37 -8.30 -5.18
CA ILE A 50 0.67 -7.68 -4.05
C ILE A 50 -0.27 -6.62 -4.59
N ASP A 51 -1.50 -6.61 -4.13
CA ASP A 51 -2.45 -5.56 -4.48
C ASP A 51 -2.08 -4.27 -3.77
N ALA A 52 -2.18 -3.16 -4.48
CA ALA A 52 -1.81 -1.85 -3.96
C ALA A 52 -2.78 -0.77 -4.42
N MET A 53 -2.94 0.25 -3.59
CA MET A 53 -3.68 1.46 -3.94
C MET A 53 -2.70 2.64 -3.95
N ARG A 54 -2.69 3.38 -5.04
CA ARG A 54 -1.81 4.53 -5.22
C ARG A 54 -2.65 5.80 -5.15
N CYS A 55 -2.50 6.53 -4.05
CA CYS A 55 -3.26 7.77 -3.83
C CYS A 55 -2.42 8.97 -4.21
N ILE A 56 -2.94 9.80 -5.11
CA ILE A 56 -2.29 11.03 -5.54
C ILE A 56 -3.01 12.20 -4.88
N ILE A 57 -2.27 12.97 -4.08
CA ILE A 57 -2.78 14.10 -3.33
C ILE A 57 -1.94 15.32 -3.72
N GLY A 58 -2.46 16.14 -4.66
CA GLY A 58 -1.70 17.24 -5.21
C GLY A 58 -0.42 16.73 -5.89
N LYS A 59 0.75 17.12 -5.35
CA LYS A 59 2.05 16.68 -5.85
C LYS A 59 2.59 15.46 -5.11
N SER A 60 1.86 14.97 -4.12
CA SER A 60 2.30 13.85 -3.29
C SER A 60 1.64 12.55 -3.73
N THR A 61 2.38 11.46 -3.59
CA THR A 61 1.86 10.12 -3.86
C THR A 61 2.02 9.28 -2.61
N ARG A 62 0.95 8.58 -2.21
CA ARG A 62 0.97 7.67 -1.07
C ARG A 62 0.56 6.28 -1.53
N TRP A 63 1.30 5.28 -1.05
CA TRP A 63 1.03 3.89 -1.36
C TRP A 63 0.38 3.20 -0.18
N TYR A 64 -0.61 2.36 -0.50
CA TYR A 64 -1.27 1.48 0.46
C TYR A 64 -1.20 0.06 -0.09
N TYR A 65 -0.85 -0.90 0.75
CA TYR A 65 -0.68 -2.30 0.33
C TYR A 65 -1.64 -3.20 1.08
N SER A 66 -2.08 -4.27 0.43
CA SER A 66 -2.93 -5.28 1.06
C SER A 66 -2.17 -5.96 2.20
N GLU A 67 -2.68 -5.86 3.42
CA GLU A 67 -2.03 -6.42 4.60
C GLU A 67 -1.93 -7.95 4.52
N ASN A 68 -2.99 -8.62 4.10
CA ASN A 68 -3.01 -10.07 3.95
C ASN A 68 -1.92 -10.56 3.02
N GLN A 69 -1.80 -9.92 1.85
CA GLN A 69 -0.82 -10.32 0.85
C GLN A 69 0.60 -9.98 1.28
N ALA A 70 0.78 -8.83 1.96
CA ALA A 70 2.09 -8.44 2.49
C ALA A 70 2.55 -9.42 3.56
N GLU A 71 1.68 -9.80 4.49
CA GLU A 71 2.02 -10.78 5.53
C GLU A 71 2.34 -12.15 4.94
N THR A 72 1.61 -12.58 3.93
CA THR A 72 1.88 -13.84 3.23
C THR A 72 3.26 -13.81 2.59
N ALA A 73 3.61 -12.72 1.92
CA ALA A 73 4.92 -12.56 1.30
C ALA A 73 6.04 -12.52 2.34
N ARG A 74 5.80 -11.86 3.49
CA ARG A 74 6.76 -11.82 4.59
C ARG A 74 7.05 -13.21 5.12
N LEU A 75 6.01 -14.02 5.32
CA LEU A 75 6.15 -15.40 5.82
C LEU A 75 6.91 -16.29 4.84
N ARG A 76 6.88 -15.97 3.56
CA ARG A 76 7.66 -16.66 2.53
C ARG A 76 9.10 -16.16 2.42
N GLY A 77 9.48 -15.12 3.19
CA GLY A 77 10.80 -14.52 3.14
C GLY A 77 11.04 -13.60 1.94
N GLU A 78 9.99 -13.17 1.27
CA GLU A 78 10.11 -12.36 0.04
C GLU A 78 10.28 -10.86 0.30
N LEU A 79 10.04 -10.40 1.53
CA LEU A 79 10.07 -8.98 1.88
C LEU A 79 11.17 -8.58 2.87
N TYR A 80 12.17 -9.41 3.02
CA TYR A 80 13.34 -9.10 3.86
C TYR A 80 14.59 -8.89 3.03
#